data_96feb5a8fe0cd07aa0e94a8999d1caa5
#
_entry.id   96feb5a8fe0cd07aa0e94a8999d1caa5
#
_cell.length_a   1.000
_cell.length_b   1.000
_cell.length_c   1.000
_cell.angle_alpha   90.00
_cell.angle_beta   90.00
_cell.angle_gamma   90.00
#
_symmetry.space_group_name_H-M   'P 1'
#
loop_
_entity.id
_entity.type
_entity.pdbx_description
1 polymer ?
#
loop_
_entity_poly.entity_id
_entity_poly.type
_entity_poly.pdbx_seq_one_letter_code
_entity_poly.pdbx_strand_id
1 'polypeptide(L)'
;EFYQCDVDSIGSSSMVVEAELISAVSEILKRLGFNDFVVRLNHREVLADILDTAGVPEELHGDTLVAIDKLDKIGTEGVATELAQRGVPETASKMLLDIFEETHRIIGEGKEVNRTIVSNLINIVSNEVLTKIGEILKFAPGCPIELDPSLARGLSYYTGAIMEINVPDLAGSLGGGGRYDGLIGMFGKEQIPACGFSLGLERILVVMDERGMFPPEIAESTPADVMVTLWNEETISESIKLASE
;
A
#
# COMPACT_ATOMS: atom_id res chain seq x y z
N GLU A 1 -5.68 3.18 -21.01
CA GLU A 1 -5.17 1.81 -20.88
C GLU A 1 -4.01 1.81 -19.91
N PHE A 2 -3.95 0.83 -19.02
CA PHE A 2 -2.85 0.65 -18.06
C PHE A 2 -2.67 -0.84 -17.76
N TYR A 3 -1.49 -1.22 -17.27
CA TYR A 3 -1.16 -2.59 -16.91
C TYR A 3 -1.03 -2.73 -15.39
N GLN A 4 -1.53 -3.84 -14.86
CA GLN A 4 -1.33 -4.25 -13.48
C GLN A 4 -0.71 -5.64 -13.43
N CYS A 5 0.06 -5.91 -12.39
CA CYS A 5 0.60 -7.23 -12.11
C CYS A 5 0.05 -7.65 -10.75
N ASP A 6 -0.98 -8.49 -10.79
CA ASP A 6 -1.73 -8.94 -9.62
C ASP A 6 -1.38 -10.39 -9.28
N VAL A 7 -1.34 -10.69 -8.00
CA VAL A 7 -1.20 -12.06 -7.47
C VAL A 7 -2.16 -12.24 -6.31
N ASP A 8 -2.96 -13.31 -6.35
CA ASP A 8 -3.96 -13.63 -5.35
C ASP A 8 -3.84 -15.09 -4.91
N SER A 9 -3.98 -15.30 -3.61
CA SER A 9 -4.07 -16.62 -2.99
C SER A 9 -5.44 -16.80 -2.35
N ILE A 10 -6.11 -17.90 -2.68
CA ILE A 10 -7.51 -18.16 -2.30
C ILE A 10 -7.58 -19.50 -1.55
N GLY A 11 -8.37 -19.53 -0.48
CA GLY A 11 -8.70 -20.77 0.24
C GLY A 11 -7.91 -20.99 1.53
N SER A 12 -7.04 -20.08 1.94
CA SER A 12 -6.27 -20.20 3.17
C SER A 12 -6.39 -18.96 4.08
N SER A 13 -6.61 -19.17 5.36
CA SER A 13 -6.58 -18.15 6.41
C SER A 13 -5.23 -18.05 7.16
N SER A 14 -4.23 -18.84 6.73
CA SER A 14 -2.90 -18.83 7.34
C SER A 14 -2.12 -17.56 7.02
N MET A 15 -1.39 -17.00 8.00
CA MET A 15 -0.49 -15.85 7.82
C MET A 15 0.73 -16.15 6.92
N VAL A 16 0.94 -17.40 6.57
CA VAL A 16 1.92 -17.80 5.54
C VAL A 16 1.59 -17.18 4.17
N VAL A 17 0.30 -16.99 3.88
CA VAL A 17 -0.14 -16.37 2.61
C VAL A 17 0.34 -14.94 2.49
N GLU A 18 0.16 -14.12 3.51
CA GLU A 18 0.67 -12.74 3.52
C GLU A 18 2.20 -12.71 3.38
N ALA A 19 2.87 -13.57 4.14
CA ALA A 19 4.33 -13.68 4.10
C ALA A 19 4.85 -14.12 2.72
N GLU A 20 4.16 -15.03 2.05
CA GLU A 20 4.48 -15.48 0.69
C GLU A 20 4.31 -14.35 -0.32
N LEU A 21 3.19 -13.61 -0.25
CA LEU A 21 2.95 -12.45 -1.13
C LEU A 21 4.01 -11.36 -0.91
N ILE A 22 4.31 -11.00 0.34
CA ILE A 22 5.37 -10.03 0.68
C ILE A 22 6.73 -10.49 0.12
N SER A 23 7.05 -11.77 0.28
CA SER A 23 8.31 -12.34 -0.21
C SER A 23 8.38 -12.30 -1.74
N ALA A 24 7.29 -12.65 -2.42
CA ALA A 24 7.22 -12.63 -3.88
C ALA A 24 7.41 -11.23 -4.45
N VAL A 25 6.67 -10.23 -3.95
CA VAL A 25 6.79 -8.85 -4.44
C VAL A 25 8.14 -8.24 -4.08
N SER A 26 8.71 -8.58 -2.91
CA SER A 26 10.06 -8.16 -2.51
C SER A 26 11.14 -8.73 -3.44
N GLU A 27 11.01 -10.00 -3.83
CA GLU A 27 11.93 -10.64 -4.76
C GLU A 27 11.85 -10.02 -6.17
N ILE A 28 10.62 -9.72 -6.65
CA ILE A 28 10.42 -9.03 -7.93
C ILE A 28 11.15 -7.69 -7.94
N LEU A 29 10.94 -6.86 -6.93
CA LEU A 29 11.57 -5.55 -6.86
C LEU A 29 13.08 -5.63 -6.75
N LYS A 30 13.62 -6.54 -5.94
CA LYS A 30 15.08 -6.79 -5.86
C LYS A 30 15.66 -7.20 -7.22
N ARG A 31 14.99 -8.07 -7.98
CA ARG A 31 15.40 -8.47 -9.34
C ARG A 31 15.35 -7.31 -10.33
N LEU A 32 14.43 -6.36 -10.15
CA LEU A 32 14.39 -5.12 -10.93
C LEU A 32 15.44 -4.10 -10.50
N GLY A 33 16.21 -4.37 -9.43
CA GLY A 33 17.28 -3.50 -8.95
C GLY A 33 16.88 -2.51 -7.84
N PHE A 34 15.65 -2.59 -7.33
CA PHE A 34 15.23 -1.78 -6.19
C PHE A 34 15.83 -2.35 -4.89
N ASN A 35 16.61 -1.53 -4.16
CA ASN A 35 17.26 -1.93 -2.91
C ASN A 35 16.83 -1.11 -1.70
N ASP A 36 16.00 -0.09 -1.90
CA ASP A 36 15.60 0.92 -0.93
C ASP A 36 14.08 1.01 -0.73
N PHE A 37 13.34 0.00 -1.19
CA PHE A 37 11.91 -0.07 -0.95
C PHE A 37 11.61 -0.61 0.46
N VAL A 38 10.43 -0.24 0.97
CA VAL A 38 9.87 -0.72 2.23
C VAL A 38 8.47 -1.29 1.97
N VAL A 39 8.15 -2.40 2.63
CA VAL A 39 6.78 -2.94 2.70
C VAL A 39 6.15 -2.48 3.99
N ARG A 40 5.33 -1.44 3.94
CA ARG A 40 4.50 -1.01 5.07
C ARG A 40 3.44 -2.07 5.34
N LEU A 41 3.31 -2.49 6.58
CA LEU A 41 2.36 -3.51 7.03
C LEU A 41 1.49 -2.97 8.15
N ASN A 42 0.19 -3.16 8.02
CA ASN A 42 -0.78 -2.95 9.10
C ASN A 42 -1.81 -4.09 9.13
N HIS A 43 -2.74 -4.03 10.05
CA HIS A 43 -3.86 -4.95 10.15
C HIS A 43 -5.15 -4.19 10.44
N ARG A 44 -6.26 -4.63 9.85
CA ARG A 44 -7.55 -3.96 9.99
C ARG A 44 -8.01 -3.83 11.45
N GLU A 45 -7.78 -4.89 12.23
CA GLU A 45 -8.12 -4.92 13.65
C GLU A 45 -7.22 -4.00 14.50
N VAL A 46 -5.97 -3.73 14.09
CA VAL A 46 -5.11 -2.71 14.75
C VAL A 46 -5.76 -1.34 14.67
N LEU A 47 -6.25 -0.99 13.48
CA LEU A 47 -6.95 0.29 13.29
C LEU A 47 -8.21 0.36 14.16
N ALA A 48 -9.01 -0.71 14.21
CA ALA A 48 -10.21 -0.75 15.04
C ALA A 48 -9.86 -0.59 16.54
N ASP A 49 -8.90 -1.37 17.05
CA ASP A 49 -8.47 -1.33 18.45
C ASP A 49 -7.92 0.07 18.84
N ILE A 50 -7.21 0.75 17.92
CA ILE A 50 -6.72 2.12 18.14
C ILE A 50 -7.89 3.10 18.21
N LEU A 51 -8.88 3.00 17.31
CA LEU A 51 -10.07 3.86 17.32
C LEU A 51 -10.89 3.68 18.59
N ASP A 52 -11.11 2.44 19.02
CA ASP A 52 -11.82 2.10 20.26
C ASP A 52 -11.09 2.68 21.48
N THR A 53 -9.76 2.48 21.55
CA THR A 53 -8.94 3.00 22.65
C THR A 53 -8.93 4.52 22.70
N ALA A 54 -8.93 5.18 21.54
CA ALA A 54 -9.02 6.65 21.46
C ALA A 54 -10.42 7.18 21.81
N GLY A 55 -11.44 6.31 21.90
CA GLY A 55 -12.82 6.70 22.21
C GLY A 55 -13.55 7.31 21.02
N VAL A 56 -13.22 6.90 19.80
CA VAL A 56 -13.98 7.25 18.60
C VAL A 56 -15.27 6.44 18.61
N PRO A 57 -16.47 7.07 18.48
CA PRO A 57 -17.73 6.34 18.35
C PRO A 57 -17.71 5.38 17.15
N GLU A 58 -18.24 4.16 17.32
CA GLU A 58 -18.22 3.11 16.30
C GLU A 58 -18.80 3.58 14.96
N GLU A 59 -19.86 4.37 15.00
CA GLU A 59 -20.51 4.96 13.82
C GLU A 59 -19.59 5.93 13.04
N LEU A 60 -18.54 6.45 13.66
CA LEU A 60 -17.56 7.35 13.03
C LEU A 60 -16.28 6.64 12.62
N HIS A 61 -16.10 5.34 12.90
CA HIS A 61 -14.88 4.59 12.53
C HIS A 61 -14.57 4.69 11.04
N GLY A 62 -15.56 4.45 10.17
CA GLY A 62 -15.38 4.53 8.73
C GLY A 62 -14.90 5.91 8.26
N ASP A 63 -15.56 6.95 8.73
CA ASP A 63 -15.24 8.34 8.40
C ASP A 63 -13.86 8.76 8.94
N THR A 64 -13.53 8.31 10.15
CA THR A 64 -12.22 8.55 10.77
C THR A 64 -11.10 7.90 9.95
N LEU A 65 -11.27 6.66 9.52
CA LEU A 65 -10.29 5.97 8.69
C LEU A 65 -10.09 6.64 7.32
N VAL A 66 -11.16 7.16 6.71
CA VAL A 66 -11.06 7.95 5.45
C VAL A 66 -10.23 9.22 5.66
N ALA A 67 -10.30 9.86 6.82
CA ALA A 67 -9.45 11.00 7.14
C ALA A 67 -7.99 10.58 7.37
N ILE A 68 -7.77 9.48 8.10
CA ILE A 68 -6.43 8.93 8.38
C ILE A 68 -5.70 8.51 7.08
N ASP A 69 -6.40 7.92 6.10
CA ASP A 69 -5.83 7.55 4.79
C ASP A 69 -5.20 8.75 4.03
N LYS A 70 -5.51 9.95 4.45
CA LYS A 70 -4.95 11.18 3.87
C LYS A 70 -3.73 11.71 4.62
N LEU A 71 -3.32 11.08 5.72
CA LEU A 71 -2.27 11.58 6.61
C LEU A 71 -0.98 11.90 5.85
N ASP A 72 -0.53 11.02 4.96
CA ASP A 72 0.66 11.21 4.12
C ASP A 72 0.53 12.39 3.13
N LYS A 73 -0.70 12.85 2.83
CA LYS A 73 -0.97 13.90 1.84
C LYS A 73 -1.21 15.28 2.44
N ILE A 74 -1.97 15.32 3.55
CA ILE A 74 -2.41 16.60 4.14
C ILE A 74 -1.79 16.86 5.51
N GLY A 75 -0.99 15.92 6.04
CA GLY A 75 -0.34 16.03 7.34
C GLY A 75 -1.30 15.99 8.53
N THR A 76 -0.74 16.04 9.74
CA THR A 76 -1.47 15.94 11.01
C THR A 76 -2.52 17.05 11.16
N GLU A 77 -2.17 18.30 10.84
CA GLU A 77 -3.08 19.44 10.95
C GLU A 77 -4.28 19.33 10.00
N GLY A 78 -4.03 18.86 8.76
CA GLY A 78 -5.08 18.63 7.78
C GLY A 78 -6.03 17.52 8.22
N VAL A 79 -5.49 16.42 8.75
CA VAL A 79 -6.28 15.31 9.30
C VAL A 79 -7.09 15.77 10.53
N ALA A 80 -6.50 16.52 11.45
CA ALA A 80 -7.20 17.07 12.61
C ALA A 80 -8.44 17.89 12.19
N THR A 81 -8.26 18.74 11.18
CA THR A 81 -9.35 19.56 10.63
C THR A 81 -10.46 18.69 10.03
N GLU A 82 -10.11 17.67 9.27
CA GLU A 82 -11.06 16.76 8.64
C GLU A 82 -11.81 15.90 9.69
N LEU A 83 -11.12 15.42 10.72
CA LEU A 83 -11.73 14.68 11.82
C LEU A 83 -12.78 15.55 12.57
N ALA A 84 -12.45 16.80 12.85
CA ALA A 84 -13.38 17.74 13.45
C ALA A 84 -14.63 17.99 12.58
N GLN A 85 -14.46 18.14 11.26
CA GLN A 85 -15.57 18.29 10.31
C GLN A 85 -16.48 17.06 10.25
N ARG A 86 -15.95 15.88 10.51
CA ARG A 86 -16.67 14.61 10.56
C ARG A 86 -17.31 14.33 11.93
N GLY A 87 -17.11 15.22 12.89
CA GLY A 87 -17.72 15.12 14.22
C GLY A 87 -16.97 14.20 15.18
N VAL A 88 -15.72 13.83 14.88
CA VAL A 88 -14.88 13.07 15.80
C VAL A 88 -14.54 13.94 17.02
N PRO A 89 -14.71 13.42 18.26
CA PRO A 89 -14.39 14.19 19.47
C PRO A 89 -12.93 14.67 19.48
N GLU A 90 -12.71 15.89 19.92
CA GLU A 90 -11.36 16.50 19.95
C GLU A 90 -10.36 15.68 20.75
N THR A 91 -10.79 15.11 21.88
CA THR A 91 -9.95 14.25 22.72
C THR A 91 -9.53 12.98 21.99
N ALA A 92 -10.45 12.36 21.24
CA ALA A 92 -10.18 11.18 20.42
C ALA A 92 -9.23 11.52 19.25
N SER A 93 -9.52 12.62 18.54
CA SER A 93 -8.66 13.10 17.45
C SER A 93 -7.23 13.33 17.92
N LYS A 94 -7.05 14.00 19.06
CA LYS A 94 -5.74 14.26 19.64
C LYS A 94 -4.99 12.94 19.96
N MET A 95 -5.66 12.01 20.64
CA MET A 95 -5.04 10.73 21.01
C MET A 95 -4.62 9.92 19.77
N LEU A 96 -5.46 9.89 18.72
CA LEU A 96 -5.14 9.24 17.45
C LEU A 96 -3.89 9.85 16.81
N LEU A 97 -3.85 11.17 16.71
CA LEU A 97 -2.74 11.87 16.07
C LEU A 97 -1.45 11.72 16.87
N ASP A 98 -1.51 11.76 18.20
CA ASP A 98 -0.35 11.50 19.08
C ASP A 98 0.23 10.08 18.85
N ILE A 99 -0.63 9.05 18.67
CA ILE A 99 -0.19 7.67 18.35
C ILE A 99 0.50 7.61 17.00
N PHE A 100 -0.03 8.26 15.97
CA PHE A 100 0.53 8.22 14.62
C PHE A 100 1.80 9.06 14.49
N GLU A 101 1.88 10.23 15.14
CA GLU A 101 3.10 11.03 15.21
C GLU A 101 4.23 10.27 15.89
N GLU A 102 3.96 9.61 17.00
CA GLU A 102 4.94 8.77 17.69
C GLU A 102 5.39 7.59 16.80
N THR A 103 4.46 6.97 16.07
CA THR A 103 4.79 5.93 15.09
C THR A 103 5.73 6.46 14.01
N HIS A 104 5.42 7.59 13.39
CA HIS A 104 6.26 8.19 12.34
C HIS A 104 7.63 8.61 12.88
N ARG A 105 7.71 9.07 14.13
CA ARG A 105 8.98 9.35 14.80
C ARG A 105 9.85 8.10 14.94
N ILE A 106 9.27 6.98 15.38
CA ILE A 106 9.96 5.69 15.52
C ILE A 106 10.45 5.20 14.16
N ILE A 107 9.62 5.27 13.13
CA ILE A 107 9.97 4.92 11.75
C ILE A 107 11.18 5.77 11.29
N GLY A 108 11.15 7.07 11.51
CA GLY A 108 12.23 7.99 11.13
C GLY A 108 13.56 7.73 11.85
N GLU A 109 13.55 7.15 13.05
CA GLU A 109 14.75 6.76 13.79
C GLU A 109 15.44 5.50 13.24
N GLY A 110 14.70 4.64 12.52
CA GLY A 110 15.21 3.50 11.76
C GLY A 110 15.81 2.35 12.60
N LYS A 111 15.70 2.39 13.94
CA LYS A 111 16.27 1.37 14.84
C LYS A 111 15.18 0.53 15.49
N GLU A 112 15.27 -0.79 15.28
CA GLU A 112 14.32 -1.76 15.89
C GLU A 112 12.83 -1.33 15.74
N VAL A 113 12.49 -0.70 14.60
CA VAL A 113 11.19 -0.07 14.33
C VAL A 113 10.03 -0.98 14.73
N ASN A 114 9.95 -2.16 14.14
CA ASN A 114 8.83 -3.08 14.37
C ASN A 114 8.70 -3.50 15.86
N ARG A 115 9.84 -3.73 16.53
CA ARG A 115 9.84 -4.11 17.95
C ARG A 115 9.32 -2.97 18.83
N THR A 116 9.74 -1.74 18.55
CA THR A 116 9.32 -0.56 19.30
C THR A 116 7.84 -0.28 19.07
N ILE A 117 7.36 -0.36 17.84
CA ILE A 117 5.92 -0.19 17.53
C ILE A 117 5.08 -1.25 18.22
N VAL A 118 5.45 -2.54 18.14
CA VAL A 118 4.73 -3.61 18.86
C VAL A 118 4.69 -3.34 20.37
N SER A 119 5.80 -2.87 20.97
CA SER A 119 5.82 -2.55 22.41
C SER A 119 4.87 -1.42 22.77
N ASN A 120 4.69 -0.42 21.90
CA ASN A 120 3.75 0.67 22.12
C ASN A 120 2.29 0.23 21.95
N LEU A 121 2.04 -0.73 21.07
CA LEU A 121 0.70 -1.24 20.79
C LEU A 121 0.23 -2.32 21.76
N ILE A 122 1.11 -2.89 22.59
CA ILE A 122 0.81 -4.07 23.43
C ILE A 122 -0.35 -3.87 24.42
N ASN A 123 -0.61 -2.61 24.82
CA ASN A 123 -1.72 -2.26 25.71
C ASN A 123 -2.94 -1.70 24.97
N ILE A 124 -2.86 -1.56 23.66
CA ILE A 124 -3.89 -0.97 22.81
C ILE A 124 -4.53 -2.06 21.95
N VAL A 125 -3.72 -2.92 21.37
CA VAL A 125 -4.11 -3.93 20.37
C VAL A 125 -4.20 -5.30 21.02
N SER A 126 -5.18 -6.10 20.61
CA SER A 126 -5.40 -7.45 21.12
C SER A 126 -4.19 -8.37 20.86
N ASN A 127 -3.91 -9.28 21.79
CA ASN A 127 -2.81 -10.24 21.67
C ASN A 127 -2.96 -11.16 20.43
N GLU A 128 -4.19 -11.42 20.00
CA GLU A 128 -4.45 -12.23 18.80
C GLU A 128 -3.91 -11.54 17.56
N VAL A 129 -4.20 -10.25 17.40
CA VAL A 129 -3.75 -9.44 16.26
C VAL A 129 -2.23 -9.28 16.27
N LEU A 130 -1.64 -8.99 17.43
CA LEU A 130 -0.17 -8.91 17.57
C LEU A 130 0.50 -10.24 17.22
N THR A 131 -0.14 -11.38 17.54
CA THR A 131 0.36 -12.70 17.16
C THR A 131 0.33 -12.89 15.64
N LYS A 132 -0.79 -12.55 14.95
CA LYS A 132 -0.89 -12.58 13.48
C LYS A 132 0.21 -11.77 12.82
N ILE A 133 0.43 -10.53 13.27
CA ILE A 133 1.51 -9.67 12.78
C ILE A 133 2.88 -10.32 13.02
N GLY A 134 3.11 -10.86 14.22
CA GLY A 134 4.36 -11.55 14.57
C GLY A 134 4.63 -12.76 13.68
N GLU A 135 3.60 -13.52 13.30
CA GLU A 135 3.70 -14.64 12.35
C GLU A 135 4.11 -14.16 10.96
N ILE A 136 3.48 -13.10 10.42
CA ILE A 136 3.85 -12.53 9.12
C ILE A 136 5.33 -12.13 9.12
N LEU A 137 5.78 -11.38 10.13
CA LEU A 137 7.17 -10.96 10.26
C LEU A 137 8.14 -12.15 10.35
N LYS A 138 7.75 -13.20 11.07
CA LYS A 138 8.54 -14.42 11.24
C LYS A 138 8.65 -15.23 9.94
N PHE A 139 7.57 -15.30 9.15
CA PHE A 139 7.50 -16.13 7.94
C PHE A 139 8.05 -15.43 6.70
N ALA A 140 8.29 -14.11 6.72
CA ALA A 140 8.93 -13.34 5.66
C ALA A 140 10.32 -12.79 6.06
N PRO A 141 11.28 -13.67 6.44
CA PRO A 141 12.59 -13.22 6.91
C PRO A 141 13.38 -12.54 5.78
N GLY A 142 14.01 -11.41 6.09
CA GLY A 142 14.83 -10.66 5.12
C GLY A 142 14.04 -9.79 4.14
N CYS A 143 12.71 -9.74 4.28
CA CYS A 143 11.90 -8.72 3.62
C CYS A 143 11.94 -7.41 4.40
N PRO A 144 12.01 -6.25 3.74
CA PRO A 144 12.06 -4.94 4.40
C PRO A 144 10.66 -4.51 4.87
N ILE A 145 10.11 -5.23 5.86
CA ILE A 145 8.78 -4.96 6.41
C ILE A 145 8.88 -3.94 7.53
N GLU A 146 8.04 -2.92 7.46
CA GLU A 146 7.88 -1.88 8.47
C GLU A 146 6.43 -1.82 8.93
N LEU A 147 6.21 -1.98 10.23
CA LEU A 147 4.88 -1.81 10.81
C LEU A 147 4.48 -0.35 10.79
N ASP A 148 3.30 -0.08 10.29
CA ASP A 148 2.76 1.26 10.22
C ASP A 148 1.27 1.29 10.59
N PRO A 149 0.95 1.49 11.87
CA PRO A 149 -0.42 1.58 12.35
C PRO A 149 -1.27 2.69 11.70
N SER A 150 -0.65 3.66 11.04
CA SER A 150 -1.37 4.71 10.31
C SER A 150 -1.79 4.32 8.90
N LEU A 151 -1.29 3.19 8.37
CA LEU A 151 -1.66 2.69 7.05
C LEU A 151 -3.13 2.22 7.04
N ALA A 152 -4.03 3.03 6.49
CA ALA A 152 -5.48 2.85 6.51
C ALA A 152 -6.10 2.63 5.13
N ARG A 153 -5.46 1.86 4.26
CA ARG A 153 -5.93 1.60 2.89
C ARG A 153 -6.94 0.46 2.79
N GLY A 154 -7.63 0.37 1.65
CA GLY A 154 -8.56 -0.72 1.34
C GLY A 154 -9.77 -0.77 2.28
N LEU A 155 -10.26 0.39 2.72
CA LEU A 155 -11.27 0.54 3.77
C LEU A 155 -12.57 -0.22 3.52
N SER A 156 -12.92 -0.46 2.26
CA SER A 156 -14.19 -1.05 1.88
C SER A 156 -14.21 -2.58 1.82
N TYR A 157 -13.04 -3.24 1.70
CA TYR A 157 -13.00 -4.68 1.46
C TYR A 157 -11.90 -5.46 2.20
N TYR A 158 -10.82 -4.83 2.68
CA TYR A 158 -9.81 -5.53 3.48
C TYR A 158 -10.34 -5.89 4.86
N THR A 159 -10.13 -7.15 5.27
CA THR A 159 -10.59 -7.74 6.52
C THR A 159 -9.47 -8.10 7.49
N GLY A 160 -8.22 -8.09 7.04
CA GLY A 160 -7.05 -8.50 7.80
C GLY A 160 -5.84 -7.62 7.54
N ALA A 161 -4.72 -8.23 7.15
CA ALA A 161 -3.50 -7.51 6.81
C ALA A 161 -3.70 -6.51 5.66
N ILE A 162 -3.01 -5.38 5.78
CA ILE A 162 -2.94 -4.30 4.79
C ILE A 162 -1.46 -4.09 4.47
N MET A 163 -1.11 -4.05 3.20
CA MET A 163 0.26 -3.98 2.73
C MET A 163 0.42 -2.89 1.67
N GLU A 164 1.52 -2.17 1.70
CA GLU A 164 1.85 -1.15 0.71
C GLU A 164 3.36 -1.09 0.49
N ILE A 165 3.80 -0.93 -0.77
CA ILE A 165 5.23 -0.76 -1.08
C ILE A 165 5.52 0.69 -1.39
N ASN A 166 6.49 1.26 -0.66
CA ASN A 166 6.96 2.62 -0.84
C ASN A 166 8.45 2.65 -1.20
N VAL A 167 8.83 3.65 -1.98
CA VAL A 167 10.21 4.05 -2.25
C VAL A 167 10.37 5.54 -1.92
N PRO A 168 11.60 6.00 -1.56
CA PRO A 168 11.79 7.37 -1.04
C PRO A 168 11.43 8.50 -2.00
N ASP A 169 11.59 8.28 -3.30
CA ASP A 169 11.47 9.28 -4.37
C ASP A 169 10.12 9.26 -5.11
N LEU A 170 9.18 8.43 -4.70
CA LEU A 170 7.85 8.41 -5.26
C LEU A 170 6.78 8.88 -4.27
N ALA A 171 6.04 9.91 -4.61
CA ALA A 171 4.85 10.29 -3.87
C ALA A 171 3.74 9.25 -4.09
N GLY A 172 3.52 8.38 -3.12
CA GLY A 172 2.59 7.26 -3.15
C GLY A 172 3.30 5.92 -3.19
N SER A 173 2.59 4.87 -3.60
CA SER A 173 3.08 3.50 -3.54
C SER A 173 3.37 2.90 -4.91
N LEU A 174 4.33 1.97 -4.98
CA LEU A 174 4.57 1.13 -6.16
C LEU A 174 3.51 0.02 -6.30
N GLY A 175 2.88 -0.35 -5.21
CA GLY A 175 1.86 -1.39 -5.18
C GLY A 175 1.24 -1.52 -3.79
N GLY A 176 0.19 -2.30 -3.69
CA GLY A 176 -0.49 -2.55 -2.43
C GLY A 176 -1.34 -3.81 -2.46
N GLY A 177 -1.67 -4.30 -1.29
CA GLY A 177 -2.43 -5.52 -1.13
C GLY A 177 -3.02 -5.67 0.26
N GLY A 178 -3.65 -6.82 0.49
CA GLY A 178 -4.21 -7.15 1.80
C GLY A 178 -5.13 -8.36 1.76
N ARG A 179 -5.61 -8.76 2.93
CA ARG A 179 -6.57 -9.84 3.09
C ARG A 179 -8.00 -9.34 2.92
N TYR A 180 -8.79 -10.07 2.14
CA TYR A 180 -10.17 -9.72 1.79
C TYR A 180 -11.13 -10.92 1.85
N ASP A 181 -11.17 -11.59 2.98
CA ASP A 181 -11.93 -12.84 3.20
C ASP A 181 -13.45 -12.71 2.94
N GLY A 182 -13.99 -11.48 3.00
CA GLY A 182 -15.40 -11.21 2.75
C GLY A 182 -15.78 -11.07 1.28
N LEU A 183 -14.82 -10.84 0.37
CA LEU A 183 -15.10 -10.41 -1.00
C LEU A 183 -15.69 -11.54 -1.85
N ILE A 184 -15.11 -12.75 -1.80
CA ILE A 184 -15.53 -13.87 -2.64
C ILE A 184 -16.95 -14.31 -2.30
N GLY A 185 -17.32 -14.29 -1.00
CA GLY A 185 -18.66 -14.64 -0.55
C GLY A 185 -19.77 -13.71 -1.05
N MET A 186 -19.43 -12.50 -1.50
CA MET A 186 -20.41 -11.59 -2.12
C MET A 186 -20.89 -12.09 -3.49
N PHE A 187 -20.10 -12.92 -4.16
CA PHE A 187 -20.40 -13.48 -5.48
C PHE A 187 -20.77 -14.97 -5.42
N GLY A 188 -20.62 -15.61 -4.25
CA GLY A 188 -20.81 -17.06 -4.05
C GLY A 188 -21.76 -17.38 -2.91
N LYS A 189 -21.84 -18.68 -2.59
CA LYS A 189 -22.63 -19.19 -1.46
C LYS A 189 -21.80 -19.39 -0.20
N GLU A 190 -20.48 -19.43 -0.35
CA GLU A 190 -19.54 -19.73 0.72
C GLU A 190 -18.51 -18.60 0.85
N GLN A 191 -18.14 -18.29 2.07
CA GLN A 191 -17.01 -17.40 2.36
C GLN A 191 -15.71 -18.17 2.14
N ILE A 192 -14.84 -17.63 1.30
CA ILE A 192 -13.53 -18.23 0.99
C ILE A 192 -12.46 -17.19 1.33
N PRO A 193 -11.51 -17.51 2.24
CA PRO A 193 -10.42 -16.60 2.57
C PRO A 193 -9.59 -16.26 1.34
N ALA A 194 -9.20 -15.00 1.22
CA ALA A 194 -8.35 -14.55 0.14
C ALA A 194 -7.45 -13.40 0.58
N CYS A 195 -6.24 -13.38 0.02
CA CYS A 195 -5.27 -12.32 0.20
C CYS A 195 -4.56 -12.09 -1.13
N GLY A 196 -4.34 -10.84 -1.52
CA GLY A 196 -3.73 -10.53 -2.80
C GLY A 196 -2.87 -9.27 -2.74
N PHE A 197 -2.07 -9.10 -3.79
CA PHE A 197 -1.18 -7.96 -3.95
C PHE A 197 -1.12 -7.53 -5.41
N SER A 198 -1.17 -6.22 -5.65
CA SER A 198 -1.07 -5.61 -6.97
C SER A 198 0.15 -4.70 -7.07
N LEU A 199 0.96 -4.88 -8.10
CA LEU A 199 2.08 -3.99 -8.47
C LEU A 199 1.64 -3.07 -9.62
N GLY A 200 1.85 -1.76 -9.45
CA GLY A 200 1.60 -0.76 -10.48
C GLY A 200 2.75 -0.72 -11.48
N LEU A 201 2.62 -1.44 -12.60
CA LEU A 201 3.68 -1.55 -13.61
C LEU A 201 4.15 -0.20 -14.09
N GLU A 202 3.24 0.71 -14.46
CA GLU A 202 3.60 2.04 -14.95
C GLU A 202 4.35 2.87 -13.91
N ARG A 203 3.99 2.75 -12.62
CA ARG A 203 4.69 3.44 -11.54
C ARG A 203 6.11 2.91 -11.36
N ILE A 204 6.29 1.60 -11.44
CA ILE A 204 7.61 0.96 -11.41
C ILE A 204 8.45 1.46 -12.58
N LEU A 205 7.89 1.49 -13.80
CA LEU A 205 8.60 1.96 -14.99
C LEU A 205 9.00 3.43 -14.89
N VAL A 206 8.11 4.30 -14.36
CA VAL A 206 8.43 5.71 -14.14
C VAL A 206 9.61 5.88 -13.19
N VAL A 207 9.61 5.18 -12.04
CA VAL A 207 10.73 5.25 -11.08
C VAL A 207 12.00 4.68 -11.68
N MET A 208 11.92 3.58 -12.45
CA MET A 208 13.09 3.01 -13.14
C MET A 208 13.68 3.98 -14.16
N ASP A 209 12.84 4.72 -14.90
CA ASP A 209 13.28 5.73 -15.87
C ASP A 209 13.96 6.91 -15.16
N GLU A 210 13.31 7.48 -14.15
CA GLU A 210 13.86 8.58 -13.35
C GLU A 210 15.20 8.25 -12.70
N ARG A 211 15.39 6.99 -12.29
CA ARG A 211 16.64 6.47 -11.69
C ARG A 211 17.66 5.99 -12.71
N GLY A 212 17.36 6.01 -14.01
CA GLY A 212 18.26 5.50 -15.06
C GLY A 212 18.53 4.00 -14.92
N MET A 213 17.56 3.21 -14.47
CA MET A 213 17.71 1.77 -14.21
C MET A 213 17.55 0.90 -15.45
N PHE A 214 17.12 1.47 -16.59
CA PHE A 214 17.05 0.72 -17.84
C PHE A 214 18.43 0.47 -18.44
N PRO A 215 18.69 -0.74 -18.98
CA PRO A 215 19.92 -1.00 -19.71
C PRO A 215 20.02 -0.11 -20.94
N PRO A 216 21.25 0.29 -21.36
CA PRO A 216 21.47 1.21 -22.47
C PRO A 216 20.74 0.81 -23.77
N GLU A 217 20.66 -0.49 -24.03
CA GLU A 217 20.01 -1.06 -25.21
C GLU A 217 18.51 -0.72 -25.27
N ILE A 218 17.88 -0.48 -24.10
CA ILE A 218 16.47 -0.08 -24.01
C ILE A 218 16.37 1.45 -23.93
N ALA A 219 17.18 2.09 -23.10
CA ALA A 219 17.15 3.54 -22.87
C ALA A 219 17.48 4.35 -24.13
N GLU A 220 18.38 3.83 -24.98
CA GLU A 220 18.81 4.47 -26.22
C GLU A 220 18.03 3.98 -27.46
N SER A 221 17.21 2.94 -27.33
CA SER A 221 16.41 2.41 -28.44
C SER A 221 15.14 3.22 -28.66
N THR A 222 14.87 3.53 -29.91
CA THR A 222 13.57 4.04 -30.34
C THR A 222 12.81 2.92 -31.06
N PRO A 223 11.51 2.72 -30.81
CA PRO A 223 10.71 1.72 -31.52
C PRO A 223 10.56 2.01 -33.01
N ALA A 224 10.85 3.25 -33.42
CA ALA A 224 10.84 3.69 -34.80
C ALA A 224 11.80 4.86 -34.99
N ASP A 225 12.53 4.90 -36.10
CA ASP A 225 13.41 6.02 -36.46
C ASP A 225 12.63 7.29 -36.82
N VAL A 226 11.45 7.10 -37.36
CA VAL A 226 10.54 8.18 -37.81
C VAL A 226 9.10 7.81 -37.46
N MET A 227 8.36 8.76 -36.95
CA MET A 227 6.94 8.63 -36.67
C MET A 227 6.16 9.60 -37.59
N VAL A 228 5.28 9.07 -38.44
CA VAL A 228 4.37 9.86 -39.24
C VAL A 228 3.02 9.98 -38.55
N THR A 229 2.61 11.19 -38.24
CA THR A 229 1.33 11.46 -37.56
C THR A 229 0.21 11.74 -38.57
N LEU A 230 -1.02 11.36 -38.19
CA LEU A 230 -2.24 11.74 -38.90
C LEU A 230 -2.77 13.06 -38.32
N TRP A 231 -2.80 14.11 -39.09
CA TRP A 231 -3.26 15.42 -38.62
C TRP A 231 -4.77 15.57 -38.72
N ASN A 232 -5.36 15.15 -39.86
CA ASN A 232 -6.79 15.16 -40.13
C ASN A 232 -7.14 14.16 -41.24
N GLU A 233 -8.43 13.98 -41.53
CA GLU A 233 -8.90 13.04 -42.56
C GLU A 233 -8.39 13.38 -43.97
N GLU A 234 -8.19 14.64 -44.29
CA GLU A 234 -7.73 15.08 -45.61
C GLU A 234 -6.27 14.70 -45.89
N THR A 235 -5.44 14.60 -44.82
CA THR A 235 -4.00 14.29 -44.91
C THR A 235 -3.68 12.82 -44.77
N ILE A 236 -4.65 11.93 -44.51
CA ILE A 236 -4.43 10.50 -44.30
C ILE A 236 -3.65 9.87 -45.45
N SER A 237 -4.06 10.12 -46.68
CA SER A 237 -3.44 9.53 -47.89
C SER A 237 -1.97 9.92 -48.03
N GLU A 238 -1.63 11.19 -47.78
CA GLU A 238 -0.26 11.69 -47.82
C GLU A 238 0.59 11.13 -46.65
N SER A 239 0.02 11.07 -45.45
CA SER A 239 0.70 10.51 -44.30
C SER A 239 1.03 9.02 -44.50
N ILE A 240 0.08 8.23 -45.02
CA ILE A 240 0.30 6.81 -45.33
C ILE A 240 1.39 6.64 -46.40
N LYS A 241 1.38 7.48 -47.43
CA LYS A 241 2.39 7.45 -48.49
C LYS A 241 3.78 7.75 -47.89
N LEU A 242 3.90 8.78 -47.08
CA LEU A 242 5.15 9.16 -46.41
C LEU A 242 5.66 8.07 -45.46
N ALA A 243 4.76 7.37 -44.77
CA ALA A 243 5.15 6.25 -43.88
C ALA A 243 5.60 4.98 -44.65
N SER A 244 5.29 4.89 -45.96
CA SER A 244 5.66 3.75 -46.78
C SER A 244 6.95 3.99 -47.61
N GLU A 245 7.49 5.18 -47.64
CA GLU A 245 8.79 5.54 -48.19
C GLU A 245 9.93 5.28 -47.22
#